data_a7e55f663099af52247bc444fc331ac2
#
_entry.id   a7e55f663099af52247bc444fc331ac2
#
_cell.length_a   1.000
_cell.length_b   1.000
_cell.length_c   1.000
_cell.angle_alpha   90.00
_cell.angle_beta   90.00
_cell.angle_gamma   90.00
#
_symmetry.space_group_name_H-M   'P 1'
#
loop_
_entity.id
_entity.type
_entity.pdbx_description
1 polymer ?
#
loop_
_entity_poly.entity_id
_entity_poly.type
_entity_poly.pdbx_seq_one_letter_code
_entity_poly.pdbx_strand_id
1 'polypeptide(L)'
;MKTGLVLGAGGVLGGAWLVGALNALSDELGWDPGSADYLVGTSAGSMIAGLTAAGLPPWFMLARSAGEIADDRPTPAQDGRNGGAVYRLHRGVPALGPGSWRLALASLARPYRYSPASVLAGWIPRGLISSDPLKETIRVAAGDVWPPHPNLWVMACDYATGRRVAFGREDAPPASLADAVAASCAIPGFYRPVRIGGRRYVDGGIASTSNLDVLAGRGLDLVICLNPMSSLHAPSPRTLGERAAGVLRQASGRRLGSEAKRVRAAGTHVVLIQPTIQDLDAIGTNLMDTKRRHDVTRLATETVAKHLRDPEIRARLSELPAGQAELLRRPGGPIPPRLDFAALAAERWASAAAP
;
A
#
# COMPACT_ATOMS: atom_id res chain seq x y z
N MET A 1 -12.17 10.25 18.56
CA MET A 1 -11.43 10.82 17.43
C MET A 1 -11.57 9.88 16.23
N LYS A 2 -12.05 10.38 15.10
CA LYS A 2 -12.16 9.60 13.85
C LYS A 2 -10.86 9.68 13.05
N THR A 3 -10.32 8.54 12.68
CA THR A 3 -8.99 8.45 12.09
C THR A 3 -8.97 7.80 10.72
N GLY A 4 -8.04 8.23 9.88
CA GLY A 4 -7.75 7.60 8.59
C GLY A 4 -6.28 7.20 8.50
N LEU A 5 -6.02 6.02 7.95
CA LEU A 5 -4.68 5.55 7.64
C LEU A 5 -4.53 5.35 6.14
N VAL A 6 -3.56 6.03 5.55
CA VAL A 6 -3.26 5.94 4.11
C VAL A 6 -1.89 5.30 3.91
N LEU A 7 -1.86 4.20 3.15
CA LEU A 7 -0.67 3.43 2.82
C LEU A 7 -0.37 3.56 1.34
N GLY A 8 0.74 4.22 1.02
CA GLY A 8 1.12 4.56 -0.35
C GLY A 8 1.73 3.41 -1.14
N ALA A 9 1.85 3.62 -2.45
CA ALA A 9 2.54 2.72 -3.36
C ALA A 9 4.05 2.67 -3.07
N GLY A 10 4.73 1.59 -3.45
CA GLY A 10 6.18 1.50 -3.23
C GLY A 10 6.86 0.23 -3.75
N GLY A 11 6.14 -0.67 -4.44
CA GLY A 11 6.69 -1.97 -4.83
C GLY A 11 7.05 -2.84 -3.62
N VAL A 12 7.93 -3.82 -3.80
CA VAL A 12 8.33 -4.75 -2.73
C VAL A 12 9.04 -4.02 -1.59
N LEU A 13 9.99 -3.15 -1.90
CA LEU A 13 10.76 -2.44 -0.87
C LEU A 13 9.96 -1.34 -0.18
N GLY A 14 9.03 -0.68 -0.89
CA GLY A 14 8.08 0.23 -0.26
C GLY A 14 7.11 -0.50 0.67
N GLY A 15 6.68 -1.72 0.33
CA GLY A 15 5.91 -2.59 1.21
C GLY A 15 6.70 -2.96 2.47
N ALA A 16 7.97 -3.31 2.33
CA ALA A 16 8.86 -3.59 3.45
C ALA A 16 9.01 -2.36 4.38
N TRP A 17 9.19 -1.17 3.80
CA TRP A 17 9.23 0.08 4.56
C TRP A 17 7.90 0.35 5.30
N LEU A 18 6.75 0.12 4.65
CA LEU A 18 5.43 0.27 5.27
C LEU A 18 5.22 -0.65 6.46
N VAL A 19 5.68 -1.90 6.38
CA VAL A 19 5.61 -2.86 7.50
C VAL A 19 6.42 -2.36 8.69
N GLY A 20 7.66 -1.90 8.46
CA GLY A 20 8.50 -1.31 9.51
C GLY A 20 7.86 -0.05 10.12
N ALA A 21 7.31 0.83 9.27
CA ALA A 21 6.65 2.06 9.71
C ALA A 21 5.39 1.78 10.54
N LEU A 22 4.56 0.80 10.16
CA LEU A 22 3.37 0.41 10.92
C LEU A 22 3.75 -0.20 12.27
N ASN A 23 4.80 -1.03 12.30
CA ASN A 23 5.29 -1.59 13.56
C ASN A 23 5.77 -0.47 14.51
N ALA A 24 6.54 0.49 13.99
CA ALA A 24 6.98 1.64 14.77
C ALA A 24 5.80 2.48 15.31
N LEU A 25 4.75 2.69 14.50
CA LEU A 25 3.52 3.36 14.95
C LEU A 25 2.85 2.63 16.12
N SER A 26 2.72 1.30 16.01
CA SER A 26 2.12 0.48 17.08
C SER A 26 2.95 0.49 18.35
N ASP A 27 4.26 0.32 18.22
CA ASP A 27 5.17 0.23 19.37
C ASP A 27 5.31 1.57 20.11
N GLU A 28 5.49 2.68 19.37
CA GLU A 28 5.75 3.99 19.98
C GLU A 28 4.49 4.68 20.52
N LEU A 29 3.33 4.43 19.89
CA LEU A 29 2.07 5.12 20.22
C LEU A 29 1.09 4.22 20.98
N GLY A 30 1.32 2.91 21.02
CA GLY A 30 0.34 1.97 21.55
C GLY A 30 -0.97 1.96 20.75
N TRP A 31 -0.95 2.41 19.50
CA TRP A 31 -2.12 2.48 18.63
C TRP A 31 -2.19 1.28 17.69
N ASP A 32 -3.40 0.75 17.52
CA ASP A 32 -3.68 -0.30 16.56
C ASP A 32 -4.04 0.29 15.19
N PRO A 33 -3.18 0.18 14.16
CA PRO A 33 -3.48 0.67 12.81
C PRO A 33 -4.76 0.09 12.20
N GLY A 34 -5.13 -1.13 12.61
CA GLY A 34 -6.38 -1.76 12.16
C GLY A 34 -7.63 -1.14 12.76
N SER A 35 -7.52 -0.30 13.79
CA SER A 35 -8.65 0.42 14.39
C SER A 35 -8.98 1.74 13.69
N ALA A 36 -8.23 2.14 12.65
CA ALA A 36 -8.53 3.35 11.90
C ALA A 36 -9.92 3.27 11.26
N ASP A 37 -10.73 4.35 11.33
CA ASP A 37 -12.06 4.38 10.70
C ASP A 37 -12.00 4.22 9.17
N TYR A 38 -10.90 4.64 8.55
CA TYR A 38 -10.62 4.47 7.12
C TYR A 38 -9.24 3.90 6.90
N LEU A 39 -9.16 2.82 6.13
CA LEU A 39 -7.92 2.26 5.61
C LEU A 39 -7.88 2.44 4.09
N VAL A 40 -6.91 3.20 3.60
CA VAL A 40 -6.73 3.43 2.16
C VAL A 40 -5.38 2.89 1.74
N GLY A 41 -5.37 1.99 0.77
CA GLY A 41 -4.13 1.40 0.27
C GLY A 41 -3.95 1.54 -1.24
N THR A 42 -2.72 1.81 -1.69
CA THR A 42 -2.36 1.87 -3.10
C THR A 42 -1.18 0.93 -3.37
N SER A 43 -1.29 0.04 -4.36
CA SER A 43 -0.23 -0.89 -4.75
C SER A 43 0.27 -1.71 -3.54
N ALA A 44 1.56 -1.70 -3.21
CA ALA A 44 2.09 -2.36 -2.01
C ALA A 44 1.30 -1.97 -0.74
N GLY A 45 0.92 -0.70 -0.60
CA GLY A 45 0.09 -0.24 0.50
C GLY A 45 -1.30 -0.86 0.52
N SER A 46 -1.86 -1.24 -0.62
CA SER A 46 -3.15 -1.94 -0.67
C SER A 46 -3.09 -3.36 -0.10
N MET A 47 -1.97 -4.04 -0.33
CA MET A 47 -1.71 -5.34 0.27
C MET A 47 -1.63 -5.22 1.80
N ILE A 48 -0.83 -4.27 2.29
CA ILE A 48 -0.66 -4.06 3.73
C ILE A 48 -1.99 -3.61 4.37
N ALA A 49 -2.73 -2.66 3.75
CA ALA A 49 -4.04 -2.24 4.23
C ALA A 49 -5.04 -3.39 4.30
N GLY A 50 -5.07 -4.26 3.28
CA GLY A 50 -5.91 -5.44 3.25
C GLY A 50 -5.57 -6.44 4.37
N LEU A 51 -4.28 -6.70 4.61
CA LEU A 51 -3.82 -7.57 5.70
C LEU A 51 -4.14 -6.96 7.07
N THR A 52 -3.92 -5.65 7.24
CA THR A 52 -4.28 -4.93 8.47
C THR A 52 -5.79 -5.00 8.74
N ALA A 53 -6.61 -4.80 7.71
CA ALA A 53 -8.07 -4.91 7.80
C ALA A 53 -8.54 -6.34 8.10
N ALA A 54 -7.80 -7.35 7.64
CA ALA A 54 -8.03 -8.76 7.96
C ALA A 54 -7.54 -9.16 9.37
N GLY A 55 -7.08 -8.19 10.17
CA GLY A 55 -6.68 -8.39 11.56
C GLY A 55 -5.23 -8.76 11.78
N LEU A 56 -4.38 -8.80 10.75
CA LEU A 56 -2.96 -9.12 10.93
C LEU A 56 -2.25 -7.96 11.64
N PRO A 57 -1.65 -8.20 12.81
CA PRO A 57 -0.96 -7.15 13.54
C PRO A 57 0.39 -6.80 12.89
N PRO A 58 0.88 -5.55 13.06
CA PRO A 58 2.15 -5.10 12.48
C PRO A 58 3.35 -5.98 12.87
N TRP A 59 3.46 -6.41 14.12
CA TRP A 59 4.55 -7.29 14.59
C TRP A 59 4.58 -8.64 13.83
N PHE A 60 3.41 -9.18 13.46
CA PHE A 60 3.34 -10.44 12.72
C PHE A 60 3.82 -10.24 11.26
N MET A 61 3.40 -9.14 10.61
CA MET A 61 3.89 -8.78 9.30
C MET A 61 5.40 -8.53 9.32
N LEU A 62 5.91 -7.91 10.38
CA LEU A 62 7.35 -7.69 10.61
C LEU A 62 8.09 -9.01 10.71
N ALA A 63 7.68 -9.91 11.62
CA ALA A 63 8.32 -11.21 11.84
C ALA A 63 8.31 -12.08 10.57
N ARG A 64 7.21 -12.05 9.82
CA ARG A 64 7.12 -12.72 8.52
C ARG A 64 8.05 -12.07 7.48
N SER A 65 8.13 -10.76 7.42
CA SER A 65 9.08 -10.05 6.55
C SER A 65 10.52 -10.34 6.93
N ALA A 66 10.81 -10.55 8.20
CA ALA A 66 12.12 -10.93 8.74
C ALA A 66 12.47 -12.42 8.53
N GLY A 67 11.52 -13.24 8.03
CA GLY A 67 11.73 -14.68 7.85
C GLY A 67 11.76 -15.48 9.17
N GLU A 68 11.31 -14.89 10.25
CA GLU A 68 11.26 -15.52 11.59
C GLU A 68 10.07 -16.47 11.76
N ILE A 69 9.03 -16.29 10.94
CA ILE A 69 7.85 -17.15 10.89
C ILE A 69 7.98 -18.01 9.64
N ALA A 70 8.20 -19.32 9.83
CA ALA A 70 8.16 -20.27 8.74
C ALA A 70 6.71 -20.41 8.23
N ASP A 71 6.54 -20.33 6.94
CA ASP A 71 5.27 -20.62 6.30
C ASP A 71 5.22 -22.14 6.07
N ASP A 72 4.51 -22.88 6.90
CA ASP A 72 4.25 -24.32 6.70
C ASP A 72 3.35 -24.58 5.47
N ARG A 73 2.84 -23.53 4.85
CA ARG A 73 2.07 -23.60 3.61
C ARG A 73 2.97 -23.13 2.45
N PRO A 74 3.19 -23.96 1.42
CA PRO A 74 3.87 -23.51 0.23
C PRO A 74 3.02 -22.44 -0.44
N THR A 75 3.30 -21.17 -0.14
CA THR A 75 2.77 -20.09 -0.98
C THR A 75 3.41 -20.23 -2.35
N PRO A 76 2.65 -20.21 -3.45
CA PRO A 76 3.21 -20.29 -4.81
C PRO A 76 4.25 -19.20 -5.11
N ALA A 77 4.39 -18.22 -4.22
CA ALA A 77 5.40 -17.16 -4.29
C ALA A 77 6.76 -17.55 -3.69
N GLN A 78 6.91 -18.71 -3.06
CA GLN A 78 8.13 -19.08 -2.28
C GLN A 78 8.94 -20.25 -2.84
N ASP A 79 8.64 -20.74 -4.03
CA ASP A 79 9.38 -21.85 -4.68
C ASP A 79 10.80 -21.47 -5.16
N GLY A 80 11.32 -20.35 -4.71
CA GLY A 80 12.71 -19.98 -4.85
C GLY A 80 13.43 -20.07 -3.50
N ARG A 81 14.51 -20.81 -3.41
CA ARG A 81 15.42 -20.99 -2.25
C ARG A 81 15.85 -19.69 -1.52
N ASN A 82 15.30 -18.52 -1.89
CA ASN A 82 15.65 -17.20 -1.37
C ASN A 82 14.43 -16.25 -1.16
N GLY A 83 13.20 -16.75 -0.97
CA GLY A 83 12.05 -15.91 -0.66
C GLY A 83 11.70 -14.85 -1.73
N GLY A 84 12.08 -15.10 -2.98
CA GLY A 84 11.81 -14.20 -4.11
C GLY A 84 10.36 -14.33 -4.59
N ALA A 85 9.76 -13.22 -5.02
CA ALA A 85 8.47 -13.24 -5.68
C ALA A 85 8.51 -14.14 -6.92
N VAL A 86 7.64 -15.15 -6.97
CA VAL A 86 7.54 -16.02 -8.16
C VAL A 86 6.80 -15.26 -9.24
N TYR A 87 7.54 -14.82 -10.26
CA TYR A 87 6.96 -14.20 -11.44
C TYR A 87 6.54 -15.29 -12.43
N ARG A 88 5.24 -15.51 -12.57
CA ARG A 88 4.71 -16.40 -13.61
C ARG A 88 4.46 -15.61 -14.88
N LEU A 89 5.15 -15.97 -15.97
CA LEU A 89 4.83 -15.44 -17.29
C LEU A 89 3.43 -15.92 -17.69
N HIS A 90 2.63 -15.00 -18.18
CA HIS A 90 1.32 -15.37 -18.72
C HIS A 90 1.49 -16.17 -20.02
N ARG A 91 0.83 -17.31 -20.11
CA ARG A 91 0.75 -18.11 -21.34
C ARG A 91 -0.13 -17.38 -22.36
N GLY A 92 0.47 -16.64 -23.28
CA GLY A 92 -0.27 -15.92 -24.32
C GLY A 92 0.65 -15.03 -25.16
N VAL A 93 0.19 -14.68 -26.36
CA VAL A 93 0.94 -13.81 -27.26
C VAL A 93 1.11 -12.42 -26.63
N PRO A 94 2.33 -11.85 -26.64
CA PRO A 94 2.55 -10.46 -26.24
C PRO A 94 1.62 -9.54 -27.03
N ALA A 95 0.89 -8.68 -26.35
CA ALA A 95 0.06 -7.70 -27.03
C ALA A 95 0.99 -6.63 -27.62
N LEU A 96 1.17 -6.64 -28.93
CA LEU A 96 1.84 -5.57 -29.67
C LEU A 96 0.96 -4.32 -29.66
N GLY A 97 1.56 -3.15 -29.38
CA GLY A 97 0.87 -1.87 -29.38
C GLY A 97 0.45 -1.36 -27.99
N PRO A 98 -0.27 -0.23 -27.93
CA PRO A 98 -0.70 0.40 -26.68
C PRO A 98 -1.47 -0.53 -25.76
N GLY A 99 -1.15 -0.49 -24.48
CA GLY A 99 -1.81 -1.29 -23.45
C GLY A 99 -3.30 -0.98 -23.35
N SER A 100 -3.66 0.29 -23.56
CA SER A 100 -5.03 0.76 -23.66
C SER A 100 -5.17 1.83 -24.73
N TRP A 101 -5.66 1.46 -25.92
CA TRP A 101 -5.94 2.39 -27.02
C TRP A 101 -6.88 3.53 -26.60
N ARG A 102 -7.90 3.22 -25.81
CA ARG A 102 -8.85 4.22 -25.30
C ARG A 102 -8.16 5.29 -24.47
N LEU A 103 -7.34 4.88 -23.50
CA LEU A 103 -6.58 5.81 -22.65
C LEU A 103 -5.53 6.56 -23.45
N ALA A 104 -4.80 5.88 -24.34
CA ALA A 104 -3.77 6.49 -25.18
C ALA A 104 -4.37 7.62 -26.05
N LEU A 105 -5.45 7.35 -26.77
CA LEU A 105 -6.12 8.35 -27.61
C LEU A 105 -6.78 9.46 -26.79
N ALA A 106 -7.45 9.13 -25.68
CA ALA A 106 -8.06 10.12 -24.81
C ALA A 106 -7.02 11.05 -24.17
N SER A 107 -5.85 10.54 -23.84
CA SER A 107 -4.74 11.33 -23.30
C SER A 107 -4.09 12.27 -24.32
N LEU A 108 -4.07 11.89 -25.60
CA LEU A 108 -3.66 12.80 -26.69
C LEU A 108 -4.68 13.93 -26.91
N ALA A 109 -5.97 13.58 -26.88
CA ALA A 109 -7.03 14.57 -27.12
C ALA A 109 -7.16 15.59 -25.96
N ARG A 110 -6.82 15.20 -24.72
CA ARG A 110 -6.99 16.03 -23.50
C ARG A 110 -5.85 15.84 -22.51
N PRO A 111 -4.59 16.17 -22.85
CA PRO A 111 -3.42 15.85 -22.05
C PRO A 111 -3.46 16.47 -20.64
N TYR A 112 -4.09 17.64 -20.49
CA TYR A 112 -4.23 18.33 -19.20
C TYR A 112 -5.13 17.60 -18.17
N ARG A 113 -5.92 16.59 -18.61
CA ARG A 113 -6.81 15.80 -17.73
C ARG A 113 -6.12 14.58 -17.11
N TYR A 114 -4.98 14.19 -17.62
CA TYR A 114 -4.29 12.97 -17.24
C TYR A 114 -2.95 13.27 -16.59
N SER A 115 -2.57 12.49 -15.59
CA SER A 115 -1.21 12.54 -15.07
C SER A 115 -0.22 12.04 -16.15
N PRO A 116 1.05 12.51 -16.16
CA PRO A 116 2.06 11.96 -17.06
C PRO A 116 2.18 10.44 -16.98
N ALA A 117 2.05 9.86 -15.77
CA ALA A 117 2.06 8.43 -15.56
C ALA A 117 0.85 7.72 -16.21
N SER A 118 -0.34 8.34 -16.18
CA SER A 118 -1.53 7.81 -16.86
C SER A 118 -1.40 7.83 -18.37
N VAL A 119 -0.83 8.91 -18.93
CA VAL A 119 -0.52 9.00 -20.35
C VAL A 119 0.43 7.88 -20.77
N LEU A 120 1.55 7.76 -20.07
CA LEU A 120 2.55 6.72 -20.33
C LEU A 120 1.95 5.32 -20.21
N ALA A 121 1.14 5.06 -19.17
CA ALA A 121 0.48 3.79 -18.96
C ALA A 121 -0.42 3.36 -20.12
N GLY A 122 -1.09 4.32 -20.79
CA GLY A 122 -1.90 4.05 -21.99
C GLY A 122 -1.08 3.53 -23.16
N TRP A 123 0.12 4.07 -23.36
CA TRP A 123 1.01 3.75 -24.49
C TRP A 123 1.90 2.53 -24.25
N ILE A 124 2.33 2.27 -23.03
CA ILE A 124 3.15 1.10 -22.73
C ILE A 124 2.36 -0.18 -23.04
N PRO A 125 2.95 -1.15 -23.74
CA PRO A 125 2.32 -2.45 -23.96
C PRO A 125 1.93 -3.13 -22.65
N ARG A 126 0.94 -4.01 -22.71
CA ARG A 126 0.51 -4.77 -21.52
C ARG A 126 1.64 -5.65 -21.03
N GLY A 127 1.82 -5.68 -19.71
CA GLY A 127 2.78 -6.56 -19.08
C GLY A 127 2.47 -8.05 -19.32
N LEU A 128 3.49 -8.87 -19.18
CA LEU A 128 3.42 -10.32 -19.42
C LEU A 128 3.33 -11.13 -18.14
N ILE A 129 3.51 -10.50 -16.97
CA ILE A 129 3.52 -11.18 -15.69
C ILE A 129 2.10 -11.34 -15.18
N SER A 130 1.74 -12.56 -14.76
CA SER A 130 0.45 -12.83 -14.11
C SER A 130 0.44 -12.30 -12.68
N SER A 131 -0.70 -11.75 -12.26
CA SER A 131 -0.97 -11.38 -10.86
C SER A 131 -1.52 -12.54 -10.01
N ASP A 132 -1.69 -13.74 -10.58
CA ASP A 132 -2.25 -14.88 -9.86
C ASP A 132 -1.47 -15.28 -8.60
N PRO A 133 -0.11 -15.27 -8.60
CA PRO A 133 0.65 -15.55 -7.37
C PRO A 133 0.36 -14.52 -6.26
N LEU A 134 0.18 -13.25 -6.62
CA LEU A 134 -0.19 -12.21 -5.66
C LEU A 134 -1.60 -12.43 -5.10
N LYS A 135 -2.57 -12.77 -5.97
CA LYS A 135 -3.94 -13.10 -5.53
C LYS A 135 -3.94 -14.27 -4.55
N GLU A 136 -3.17 -15.32 -4.85
CA GLU A 136 -3.07 -16.48 -3.98
C GLU A 136 -2.45 -16.12 -2.63
N THR A 137 -1.41 -15.29 -2.61
CA THR A 137 -0.82 -14.80 -1.36
C THR A 137 -1.86 -14.06 -0.50
N ILE A 138 -2.70 -13.22 -1.09
CA ILE A 138 -3.75 -12.50 -0.36
C ILE A 138 -4.84 -13.48 0.14
N ARG A 139 -5.27 -14.43 -0.69
CA ARG A 139 -6.26 -15.44 -0.28
C ARG A 139 -5.80 -16.27 0.90
N VAL A 140 -4.55 -16.71 0.87
CA VAL A 140 -3.95 -17.49 1.96
C VAL A 140 -3.86 -16.68 3.24
N ALA A 141 -3.52 -15.39 3.15
CA ALA A 141 -3.28 -14.55 4.31
C ALA A 141 -4.56 -13.90 4.89
N ALA A 142 -5.52 -13.53 4.04
CA ALA A 142 -6.71 -12.75 4.43
C ALA A 142 -8.04 -13.44 4.07
N GLY A 143 -8.00 -14.61 3.41
CA GLY A 143 -9.19 -15.30 2.92
C GLY A 143 -9.73 -14.75 1.60
N ASP A 144 -10.82 -15.34 1.12
CA ASP A 144 -11.49 -14.96 -0.14
C ASP A 144 -12.53 -13.84 0.04
N VAL A 145 -12.91 -13.54 1.28
CA VAL A 145 -13.95 -12.58 1.62
C VAL A 145 -13.34 -11.21 1.84
N TRP A 146 -14.09 -10.16 1.51
CA TRP A 146 -13.70 -8.80 1.89
C TRP A 146 -13.64 -8.69 3.41
N PRO A 147 -12.57 -8.14 4.00
CA PRO A 147 -12.44 -8.01 5.45
C PRO A 147 -13.62 -7.23 6.06
N PRO A 148 -13.98 -7.51 7.31
CA PRO A 148 -15.12 -6.85 7.97
C PRO A 148 -14.88 -5.37 8.29
N HIS A 149 -13.74 -4.81 7.92
CA HIS A 149 -13.41 -3.40 8.11
C HIS A 149 -14.40 -2.50 7.35
N PRO A 150 -15.07 -1.53 8.00
CA PRO A 150 -16.17 -0.75 7.40
C PRO A 150 -15.72 0.10 6.20
N ASN A 151 -14.51 0.61 6.21
CA ASN A 151 -14.00 1.51 5.17
C ASN A 151 -12.59 1.13 4.72
N LEU A 152 -12.39 -0.12 4.29
CA LEU A 152 -11.18 -0.51 3.56
C LEU A 152 -11.32 -0.11 2.10
N TRP A 153 -10.46 0.79 1.60
CA TRP A 153 -10.44 1.23 0.21
C TRP A 153 -9.14 0.85 -0.48
N VAL A 154 -9.24 0.03 -1.51
CA VAL A 154 -8.13 -0.40 -2.35
C VAL A 154 -8.14 0.40 -3.64
N MET A 155 -7.11 1.22 -3.85
CA MET A 155 -7.04 2.17 -4.95
C MET A 155 -6.48 1.54 -6.22
N ALA A 156 -7.24 1.61 -7.31
CA ALA A 156 -6.82 1.20 -8.65
C ALA A 156 -7.25 2.23 -9.69
N CYS A 157 -6.86 2.02 -10.94
CA CYS A 157 -7.32 2.84 -12.07
C CYS A 157 -7.99 1.98 -13.13
N ASP A 158 -9.15 2.42 -13.61
CA ASP A 158 -9.78 1.87 -14.82
C ASP A 158 -8.87 2.15 -16.01
N TYR A 159 -8.41 1.07 -16.67
CA TYR A 159 -7.41 1.18 -17.73
C TYR A 159 -7.92 1.78 -19.04
N ALA A 160 -9.23 1.83 -19.23
CA ALA A 160 -9.81 2.44 -20.40
C ALA A 160 -9.96 3.96 -20.25
N THR A 161 -10.22 4.42 -19.03
CA THR A 161 -10.56 5.82 -18.76
C THR A 161 -9.49 6.59 -17.99
N GLY A 162 -8.53 5.89 -17.35
CA GLY A 162 -7.55 6.48 -16.44
C GLY A 162 -8.17 7.00 -15.13
N ARG A 163 -9.46 6.75 -14.88
CA ARG A 163 -10.15 7.20 -13.65
C ARG A 163 -9.79 6.31 -12.47
N ARG A 164 -9.60 6.94 -11.32
CA ARG A 164 -9.41 6.23 -10.05
C ARG A 164 -10.68 5.47 -9.67
N VAL A 165 -10.50 4.29 -9.10
CA VAL A 165 -11.53 3.46 -8.50
C VAL A 165 -11.05 3.06 -7.11
N ALA A 166 -11.90 3.21 -6.11
CA ALA A 166 -11.65 2.78 -4.75
C ALA A 166 -12.51 1.55 -4.49
N PHE A 167 -11.97 0.35 -4.70
CA PHE A 167 -12.66 -0.89 -4.35
C PHE A 167 -12.92 -0.92 -2.85
N GLY A 168 -14.11 -1.37 -2.46
CA GLY A 168 -14.62 -1.31 -1.09
C GLY A 168 -15.54 -0.13 -0.82
N ARG A 169 -15.64 0.86 -1.73
CA ARG A 169 -16.67 1.89 -1.68
C ARG A 169 -17.96 1.38 -2.33
N GLU A 170 -19.09 1.93 -1.91
CA GLU A 170 -20.42 1.58 -2.44
C GLU A 170 -20.56 1.82 -3.96
N ASP A 171 -19.90 2.86 -4.49
CA ASP A 171 -19.92 3.22 -5.92
C ASP A 171 -18.90 2.44 -6.77
N ALA A 172 -18.11 1.56 -6.16
CA ALA A 172 -17.14 0.73 -6.85
C ALA A 172 -17.74 -0.62 -7.28
N PRO A 173 -17.24 -1.23 -8.35
CA PRO A 173 -17.62 -2.57 -8.72
C PRO A 173 -17.30 -3.57 -7.60
N PRO A 174 -18.15 -4.57 -7.34
CA PRO A 174 -17.85 -5.62 -6.38
C PRO A 174 -16.62 -6.40 -6.82
N ALA A 175 -15.73 -6.68 -5.87
CA ALA A 175 -14.50 -7.42 -6.07
C ALA A 175 -14.12 -8.20 -4.82
N SER A 176 -13.40 -9.32 -4.98
CA SER A 176 -12.70 -9.94 -3.86
C SER A 176 -11.51 -9.05 -3.43
N LEU A 177 -11.07 -9.17 -2.19
CA LEU A 177 -9.87 -8.46 -1.73
C LEU A 177 -8.66 -8.81 -2.61
N ALA A 178 -8.50 -10.09 -2.95
CA ALA A 178 -7.40 -10.58 -3.79
C ALA A 178 -7.41 -9.95 -5.18
N ASP A 179 -8.57 -9.82 -5.81
CA ASP A 179 -8.69 -9.18 -7.12
C ASP A 179 -8.44 -7.67 -7.06
N ALA A 180 -8.96 -6.99 -6.04
CA ALA A 180 -8.77 -5.56 -5.84
C ALA A 180 -7.30 -5.20 -5.59
N VAL A 181 -6.62 -5.95 -4.70
CA VAL A 181 -5.19 -5.78 -4.42
C VAL A 181 -4.35 -6.09 -5.66
N ALA A 182 -4.67 -7.18 -6.38
CA ALA A 182 -3.99 -7.49 -7.64
C ALA A 182 -4.17 -6.39 -8.69
N ALA A 183 -5.36 -5.79 -8.80
CA ALA A 183 -5.61 -4.66 -9.68
C ALA A 183 -4.82 -3.42 -9.25
N SER A 184 -4.76 -3.14 -7.94
CA SER A 184 -4.00 -2.06 -7.34
C SER A 184 -2.48 -2.20 -7.53
N CYS A 185 -1.98 -3.43 -7.67
CA CYS A 185 -0.57 -3.76 -7.90
C CYS A 185 -0.23 -4.01 -9.38
N ALA A 186 -1.20 -3.91 -10.29
CA ALA A 186 -1.00 -4.20 -11.72
C ALA A 186 -0.26 -3.05 -12.43
N ILE A 187 1.04 -2.93 -12.19
CA ILE A 187 1.93 -1.92 -12.78
C ILE A 187 1.92 -2.08 -14.31
N PRO A 188 1.53 -1.02 -15.08
CA PRO A 188 1.54 -1.06 -16.55
C PRO A 188 2.92 -1.41 -17.11
N GLY A 189 2.95 -2.27 -18.13
CA GLY A 189 4.19 -2.77 -18.73
C GLY A 189 4.84 -3.92 -17.98
N PHE A 190 4.53 -4.13 -16.70
CA PHE A 190 5.08 -5.21 -15.88
C PHE A 190 4.06 -6.32 -15.66
N TYR A 191 2.94 -6.02 -15.01
CA TYR A 191 1.83 -6.95 -14.81
C TYR A 191 0.75 -6.81 -15.87
N ARG A 192 0.02 -7.90 -16.09
CA ARG A 192 -1.22 -7.82 -16.87
C ARG A 192 -2.28 -7.04 -16.10
N PRO A 193 -3.08 -6.22 -16.82
CA PRO A 193 -4.25 -5.58 -16.21
C PRO A 193 -5.23 -6.62 -15.69
N VAL A 194 -5.73 -6.43 -14.47
CA VAL A 194 -6.69 -7.33 -13.83
C VAL A 194 -8.10 -7.03 -14.34
N ARG A 195 -8.88 -8.09 -14.60
CA ARG A 195 -10.28 -7.97 -15.01
C ARG A 195 -11.21 -8.15 -13.83
N ILE A 196 -12.08 -7.15 -13.60
CA ILE A 196 -13.14 -7.17 -12.57
C ILE A 196 -14.40 -6.61 -13.22
N GLY A 197 -15.52 -7.31 -13.14
CA GLY A 197 -16.79 -6.86 -13.70
C GLY A 197 -16.73 -6.50 -15.20
N GLY A 198 -15.94 -7.24 -16.00
CA GLY A 198 -15.77 -7.01 -17.43
C GLY A 198 -14.83 -5.85 -17.79
N ARG A 199 -14.39 -5.02 -16.84
CA ARG A 199 -13.43 -3.93 -17.03
C ARG A 199 -12.01 -4.36 -16.68
N ARG A 200 -11.01 -3.60 -17.17
CA ARG A 200 -9.60 -3.81 -16.86
C ARG A 200 -9.11 -2.72 -15.94
N TYR A 201 -8.37 -3.13 -14.91
CA TYR A 201 -7.79 -2.23 -13.91
C TYR A 201 -6.28 -2.39 -13.86
N VAL A 202 -5.62 -1.30 -13.53
CA VAL A 202 -4.17 -1.19 -13.34
C VAL A 202 -3.88 -0.43 -12.05
N ASP A 203 -2.60 -0.40 -11.67
CA ASP A 203 -2.11 0.19 -10.44
C ASP A 203 -2.65 1.61 -10.21
N GLY A 204 -3.16 1.85 -9.00
CA GLY A 204 -3.66 3.16 -8.57
C GLY A 204 -2.58 4.24 -8.50
N GLY A 205 -1.31 3.82 -8.40
CA GLY A 205 -0.15 4.71 -8.38
C GLY A 205 0.04 5.53 -9.66
N ILE A 206 -0.56 5.13 -10.80
CA ILE A 206 -0.56 5.94 -12.02
C ILE A 206 -1.34 7.26 -11.86
N ALA A 207 -2.33 7.30 -10.99
CA ALA A 207 -3.06 8.52 -10.66
C ALA A 207 -2.42 9.27 -9.49
N SER A 208 -2.12 8.56 -8.42
CA SER A 208 -1.40 9.08 -7.25
C SER A 208 -0.80 7.93 -6.46
N THR A 209 0.42 8.10 -5.96
CA THR A 209 1.08 7.10 -5.13
C THR A 209 0.47 7.00 -3.73
N SER A 210 -0.15 8.06 -3.23
CA SER A 210 -0.84 8.11 -1.92
C SER A 210 -2.35 7.98 -2.03
N ASN A 211 -2.97 8.64 -3.01
CA ASN A 211 -4.42 8.81 -3.11
C ASN A 211 -5.06 9.38 -1.83
N LEU A 212 -4.32 10.18 -1.07
CA LEU A 212 -4.73 10.75 0.22
C LEU A 212 -6.00 11.61 0.10
N ASP A 213 -6.18 12.31 -1.02
CA ASP A 213 -7.30 13.23 -1.26
C ASP A 213 -8.68 12.54 -1.32
N VAL A 214 -8.76 11.22 -1.38
CA VAL A 214 -10.05 10.49 -1.34
C VAL A 214 -10.71 10.58 0.05
N LEU A 215 -9.93 10.93 1.07
CA LEU A 215 -10.41 11.15 2.44
C LEU A 215 -10.87 12.58 2.71
N ALA A 216 -10.70 13.52 1.78
CA ALA A 216 -11.17 14.89 1.97
C ALA A 216 -12.70 14.94 2.17
N GLY A 217 -13.15 15.62 3.21
CA GLY A 217 -14.57 15.78 3.55
C GLY A 217 -15.24 14.52 4.12
N ARG A 218 -14.48 13.55 4.64
CA ARG A 218 -15.03 12.35 5.29
C ARG A 218 -15.32 12.53 6.79
N GLY A 219 -15.18 13.74 7.32
CA GLY A 219 -15.42 14.02 8.73
C GLY A 219 -14.41 13.36 9.67
N LEU A 220 -13.17 13.24 9.21
CA LEU A 220 -12.06 12.70 9.99
C LEU A 220 -11.38 13.81 10.77
N ASP A 221 -10.99 13.52 12.01
CA ASP A 221 -10.20 14.41 12.84
C ASP A 221 -8.71 14.37 12.45
N LEU A 222 -8.19 13.16 12.17
CA LEU A 222 -6.80 12.92 11.85
C LEU A 222 -6.64 11.93 10.71
N VAL A 223 -5.70 12.20 9.80
CA VAL A 223 -5.22 11.25 8.81
C VAL A 223 -3.71 11.08 8.94
N ILE A 224 -3.27 9.83 9.11
CA ILE A 224 -1.86 9.43 9.05
C ILE A 224 -1.59 8.87 7.65
N CYS A 225 -0.61 9.43 6.94
CA CYS A 225 -0.24 8.96 5.61
C CYS A 225 1.21 8.50 5.58
N LEU A 226 1.41 7.20 5.34
CA LEU A 226 2.72 6.58 5.11
C LEU A 226 2.95 6.47 3.61
N ASN A 227 3.88 7.25 3.05
CA ASN A 227 4.13 7.22 1.60
C ASN A 227 5.59 6.94 1.25
N PRO A 228 5.96 5.69 0.93
CA PRO A 228 7.34 5.31 0.62
C PRO A 228 7.87 5.90 -0.70
N MET A 229 7.00 6.37 -1.59
CA MET A 229 7.37 6.95 -2.89
C MET A 229 7.68 8.44 -2.87
N SER A 230 7.58 9.11 -1.72
CA SER A 230 7.93 10.52 -1.57
C SER A 230 8.97 10.70 -0.47
N SER A 231 9.67 11.83 -0.47
CA SER A 231 10.59 12.21 0.60
C SER A 231 10.67 13.72 0.70
N LEU A 232 10.88 14.21 1.92
CA LEU A 232 11.17 15.64 2.18
C LEU A 232 12.57 16.03 1.69
N HIS A 233 13.49 15.06 1.65
CA HIS A 233 14.87 15.26 1.27
C HIS A 233 15.21 14.37 0.07
N ALA A 234 15.82 14.95 -0.97
CA ALA A 234 16.30 14.19 -2.11
C ALA A 234 17.81 13.95 -1.95
N PRO A 235 18.29 12.70 -1.96
CA PRO A 235 19.72 12.44 -2.05
C PRO A 235 20.26 12.96 -3.37
N SER A 236 21.54 13.41 -3.38
CA SER A 236 22.19 13.84 -4.61
C SER A 236 22.39 12.66 -5.55
N PRO A 237 21.82 12.67 -6.77
CA PRO A 237 21.87 11.54 -7.67
C PRO A 237 23.27 11.35 -8.26
N ARG A 238 23.80 10.13 -8.19
CA ARG A 238 25.10 9.74 -8.75
C ARG A 238 24.98 9.08 -10.11
N THR A 239 23.82 8.47 -10.41
CA THR A 239 23.54 7.75 -11.65
C THR A 239 22.32 8.31 -12.38
N LEU A 240 22.17 7.99 -13.68
CA LEU A 240 20.96 8.34 -14.45
C LEU A 240 19.71 7.69 -13.88
N GLY A 241 19.82 6.44 -13.37
CA GLY A 241 18.70 5.75 -12.71
C GLY A 241 18.25 6.46 -11.44
N GLU A 242 19.19 6.93 -10.61
CA GLU A 242 18.88 7.73 -9.42
C GLU A 242 18.24 9.08 -9.76
N ARG A 243 18.68 9.73 -10.85
CA ARG A 243 18.03 10.96 -11.36
C ARG A 243 16.59 10.71 -11.74
N ALA A 244 16.32 9.65 -12.50
CA ALA A 244 14.96 9.28 -12.89
C ALA A 244 14.08 8.95 -11.67
N ALA A 245 14.60 8.16 -10.73
CA ALA A 245 13.92 7.86 -9.47
C ALA A 245 13.66 9.14 -8.64
N GLY A 246 14.60 10.06 -8.59
CA GLY A 246 14.46 11.36 -7.94
C GLY A 246 13.34 12.21 -8.53
N VAL A 247 13.23 12.27 -9.85
CA VAL A 247 12.14 13.00 -10.55
C VAL A 247 10.79 12.41 -10.20
N LEU A 248 10.66 11.06 -10.20
CA LEU A 248 9.43 10.38 -9.83
C LEU A 248 9.05 10.64 -8.36
N ARG A 249 10.02 10.58 -7.44
CA ARG A 249 9.81 10.88 -6.01
C ARG A 249 9.38 12.33 -5.80
N GLN A 250 10.01 13.27 -6.50
CA GLN A 250 9.65 14.68 -6.42
C GLN A 250 8.24 14.93 -6.96
N ALA A 251 7.86 14.29 -8.05
CA ALA A 251 6.51 14.38 -8.60
C ALA A 251 5.47 13.79 -7.61
N SER A 252 5.78 12.64 -7.00
CA SER A 252 4.98 12.01 -5.95
C SER A 252 4.85 12.94 -4.73
N GLY A 253 5.95 13.55 -4.27
CA GLY A 253 5.95 14.48 -3.13
C GLY A 253 5.10 15.74 -3.40
N ARG A 254 5.21 16.34 -4.59
CA ARG A 254 4.35 17.46 -4.99
C ARG A 254 2.87 17.08 -5.00
N ARG A 255 2.56 15.90 -5.52
CA ARG A 255 1.20 15.37 -5.54
C ARG A 255 0.67 15.16 -4.12
N LEU A 256 1.45 14.49 -3.27
CA LEU A 256 1.12 14.27 -1.86
C LEU A 256 0.87 15.59 -1.12
N GLY A 257 1.72 16.60 -1.32
CA GLY A 257 1.54 17.93 -0.73
C GLY A 257 0.23 18.61 -1.17
N SER A 258 -0.14 18.48 -2.45
CA SER A 258 -1.42 18.99 -2.98
C SER A 258 -2.62 18.24 -2.37
N GLU A 259 -2.53 16.93 -2.22
CA GLU A 259 -3.56 16.09 -1.61
C GLU A 259 -3.73 16.41 -0.13
N ALA A 260 -2.62 16.54 0.61
CA ALA A 260 -2.64 16.93 2.02
C ALA A 260 -3.27 18.31 2.24
N LYS A 261 -2.99 19.28 1.34
CA LYS A 261 -3.66 20.59 1.39
C LYS A 261 -5.17 20.47 1.24
N ARG A 262 -5.67 19.63 0.35
CA ARG A 262 -7.13 19.41 0.17
C ARG A 262 -7.77 18.79 1.40
N VAL A 263 -7.12 17.79 2.01
CA VAL A 263 -7.63 17.13 3.22
C VAL A 263 -7.65 18.12 4.40
N ARG A 264 -6.58 18.92 4.56
CA ARG A 264 -6.50 19.96 5.60
C ARG A 264 -7.55 21.07 5.39
N ALA A 265 -7.78 21.48 4.14
CA ALA A 265 -8.80 22.46 3.80
C ALA A 265 -10.23 21.95 4.11
N ALA A 266 -10.44 20.66 4.19
CA ALA A 266 -11.68 20.03 4.62
C ALA A 266 -11.81 19.86 6.15
N GLY A 267 -10.89 20.45 6.94
CA GLY A 267 -10.94 20.43 8.40
C GLY A 267 -10.24 19.26 9.08
N THR A 268 -9.53 18.42 8.34
CA THR A 268 -8.86 17.21 8.87
C THR A 268 -7.36 17.47 9.11
N HIS A 269 -6.86 17.12 10.28
CA HIS A 269 -5.41 17.12 10.52
C HIS A 269 -4.71 16.02 9.71
N VAL A 270 -3.52 16.30 9.18
CA VAL A 270 -2.76 15.36 8.37
C VAL A 270 -1.33 15.27 8.86
N VAL A 271 -0.91 14.07 9.27
CA VAL A 271 0.47 13.70 9.58
C VAL A 271 1.02 12.89 8.41
N LEU A 272 2.13 13.35 7.83
CA LEU A 272 2.82 12.69 6.72
C LEU A 272 4.09 12.05 7.24
N ILE A 273 4.25 10.76 7.04
CA ILE A 273 5.46 10.01 7.35
C ILE A 273 6.04 9.50 6.04
N GLN A 274 7.30 9.86 5.81
CA GLN A 274 8.00 9.62 4.55
C GLN A 274 9.40 9.07 4.83
N PRO A 275 10.00 8.32 3.89
CA PRO A 275 11.35 7.82 4.01
C PRO A 275 12.38 8.94 4.27
N THR A 276 13.29 8.67 5.17
CA THR A 276 14.50 9.47 5.38
C THR A 276 15.51 9.23 4.25
N ILE A 277 16.61 10.00 4.22
CA ILE A 277 17.72 9.75 3.27
C ILE A 277 18.28 8.34 3.47
N GLN A 278 18.44 7.88 4.71
CA GLN A 278 18.93 6.54 5.02
C GLN A 278 18.00 5.44 4.48
N ASP A 279 16.69 5.62 4.64
CA ASP A 279 15.70 4.70 4.06
C ASP A 279 15.79 4.66 2.54
N LEU A 280 15.97 5.84 1.89
CA LEU A 280 16.08 5.92 0.44
C LEU A 280 17.33 5.23 -0.10
N ASP A 281 18.45 5.33 0.60
CA ASP A 281 19.70 4.62 0.25
C ASP A 281 19.51 3.10 0.40
N ALA A 282 18.81 2.65 1.44
CA ALA A 282 18.47 1.24 1.63
C ALA A 282 17.51 0.71 0.57
N ILE A 283 16.47 1.48 0.21
CA ILE A 283 15.50 1.16 -0.84
C ILE A 283 16.18 1.13 -2.21
N GLY A 284 17.02 2.13 -2.51
CA GLY A 284 17.70 2.26 -3.80
C GLY A 284 16.74 2.56 -4.96
N THR A 285 17.15 2.18 -6.18
CA THR A 285 16.39 2.44 -7.42
C THR A 285 15.50 1.29 -7.86
N ASN A 286 15.85 0.05 -7.50
CA ASN A 286 15.06 -1.13 -7.85
C ASN A 286 14.07 -1.48 -6.73
N LEU A 287 12.86 -0.93 -6.83
CA LEU A 287 11.79 -1.16 -5.86
C LEU A 287 11.30 -2.61 -5.78
N MET A 288 11.65 -3.46 -6.75
CA MET A 288 11.23 -4.86 -6.82
C MET A 288 12.31 -5.83 -6.30
N ASP A 289 13.41 -5.32 -5.74
CA ASP A 289 14.48 -6.14 -5.16
C ASP A 289 14.02 -6.79 -3.84
N THR A 290 13.88 -8.10 -3.85
CA THR A 290 13.43 -8.86 -2.67
C THR A 290 14.54 -9.09 -1.65
N LYS A 291 15.83 -9.00 -2.05
CA LYS A 291 16.97 -9.29 -1.18
C LYS A 291 17.16 -8.27 -0.07
N ARG A 292 16.81 -7.01 -0.34
CA ARG A 292 16.99 -5.88 0.58
C ARG A 292 15.82 -5.69 1.56
N ARG A 293 14.75 -6.47 1.44
CA ARG A 293 13.51 -6.24 2.19
C ARG A 293 13.72 -6.24 3.72
N HIS A 294 14.56 -7.14 4.24
CA HIS A 294 14.81 -7.23 5.69
C HIS A 294 15.51 -5.98 6.22
N ASP A 295 16.54 -5.52 5.51
CA ASP A 295 17.28 -4.32 5.89
C ASP A 295 16.38 -3.09 5.83
N VAL A 296 15.56 -2.96 4.78
CA VAL A 296 14.61 -1.86 4.63
C VAL A 296 13.56 -1.88 5.75
N THR A 297 13.02 -3.06 6.09
CA THR A 297 12.01 -3.17 7.16
C THR A 297 12.59 -2.77 8.51
N ARG A 298 13.77 -3.28 8.86
CA ARG A 298 14.46 -2.96 10.12
C ARG A 298 14.78 -1.47 10.21
N LEU A 299 15.39 -0.93 9.18
CA LEU A 299 15.74 0.49 9.13
C LEU A 299 14.52 1.40 9.23
N ALA A 300 13.43 1.06 8.52
CA ALA A 300 12.18 1.80 8.58
C ALA A 300 11.59 1.82 10.00
N THR A 301 11.65 0.69 10.72
CA THR A 301 11.22 0.62 12.12
C THR A 301 11.99 1.63 12.98
N GLU A 302 13.32 1.67 12.82
CA GLU A 302 14.19 2.56 13.59
C GLU A 302 14.00 4.05 13.23
N THR A 303 13.97 4.36 11.93
CA THR A 303 13.87 5.75 11.45
C THR A 303 12.50 6.37 11.72
N VAL A 304 11.44 5.59 11.55
CA VAL A 304 10.08 6.05 11.86
C VAL A 304 9.87 6.17 13.36
N ALA A 305 10.34 5.21 14.17
CA ALA A 305 10.29 5.34 15.64
C ALA A 305 10.98 6.63 16.12
N LYS A 306 12.17 6.93 15.57
CA LYS A 306 12.85 8.19 15.88
C LYS A 306 12.03 9.42 15.48
N HIS A 307 11.38 9.40 14.31
CA HIS A 307 10.52 10.49 13.86
C HIS A 307 9.28 10.67 14.75
N LEU A 308 8.69 9.57 15.26
CA LEU A 308 7.52 9.62 16.15
C LEU A 308 7.83 10.11 17.57
N ARG A 309 9.12 10.07 17.97
CA ARG A 309 9.59 10.63 19.25
C ARG A 309 9.77 12.13 19.20
N ASP A 310 9.73 12.76 18.02
CA ASP A 310 9.71 14.21 17.88
C ASP A 310 8.52 14.80 18.66
N PRO A 311 8.75 15.79 19.56
CA PRO A 311 7.69 16.30 20.44
C PRO A 311 6.48 16.88 19.67
N GLU A 312 6.72 17.53 18.52
CA GLU A 312 5.65 18.11 17.72
C GLU A 312 4.79 17.03 17.05
N ILE A 313 5.44 16.00 16.51
CA ILE A 313 4.73 14.86 15.90
C ILE A 313 3.98 14.07 16.98
N ARG A 314 4.64 13.81 18.11
CA ARG A 314 4.02 13.08 19.23
C ARG A 314 2.80 13.81 19.80
N ALA A 315 2.86 15.13 19.94
CA ALA A 315 1.73 15.93 20.39
C ALA A 315 0.52 15.83 19.44
N ARG A 316 0.76 15.75 18.12
CA ARG A 316 -0.31 15.60 17.12
C ARG A 316 -0.94 14.20 17.12
N LEU A 317 -0.23 13.21 17.62
CA LEU A 317 -0.66 11.80 17.66
C LEU A 317 -1.08 11.35 19.07
N SER A 318 -1.02 12.22 20.08
CA SER A 318 -1.30 11.90 21.47
C SER A 318 -2.75 11.52 21.76
N GLU A 319 -3.67 11.94 20.91
CA GLU A 319 -5.11 11.65 21.05
C GLU A 319 -5.54 10.34 20.37
N LEU A 320 -4.59 9.60 19.77
CA LEU A 320 -4.89 8.29 19.21
C LEU A 320 -5.35 7.32 20.32
N PRO A 321 -6.43 6.56 20.07
CA PRO A 321 -6.91 5.61 21.07
C PRO A 321 -5.90 4.50 21.30
N ALA A 322 -5.73 4.09 22.55
CA ALA A 322 -4.90 2.94 22.86
C ALA A 322 -5.47 1.66 22.23
N GLY A 323 -4.62 0.91 21.57
CA GLY A 323 -4.97 -0.38 20.98
C GLY A 323 -4.99 -1.50 22.02
N GLN A 324 -5.51 -2.66 21.60
CA GLN A 324 -5.48 -3.87 22.43
C GLN A 324 -4.05 -4.41 22.51
N ALA A 325 -3.53 -4.59 23.73
CA ALA A 325 -2.15 -5.02 23.96
C ALA A 325 -1.82 -6.37 23.28
N GLU A 326 -2.80 -7.27 23.20
CA GLU A 326 -2.68 -8.59 22.56
C GLU A 326 -2.42 -8.49 21.05
N LEU A 327 -2.95 -7.45 20.39
CA LEU A 327 -2.75 -7.19 18.96
C LEU A 327 -1.47 -6.41 18.67
N LEU A 328 -0.97 -5.65 19.65
CA LEU A 328 0.19 -4.76 19.45
C LEU A 328 1.50 -5.42 19.82
N ARG A 329 1.50 -6.31 20.79
CA ARG A 329 2.73 -6.91 21.33
C ARG A 329 2.95 -8.31 20.77
N ARG A 330 4.19 -8.55 20.34
CA ARG A 330 4.63 -9.90 19.99
C ARG A 330 4.54 -10.80 21.21
N PRO A 331 3.92 -11.99 21.13
CA PRO A 331 3.92 -12.96 22.23
C PRO A 331 5.33 -13.31 22.69
N GLY A 332 5.54 -13.42 23.99
CA GLY A 332 6.84 -13.77 24.61
C GLY A 332 7.21 -15.25 24.52
N GLY A 333 6.84 -15.94 23.46
CA GLY A 333 7.08 -17.36 23.22
C GLY A 333 7.03 -17.73 21.76
N PRO A 334 7.05 -19.04 21.40
CA PRO A 334 6.86 -19.47 20.03
C PRO A 334 5.53 -18.97 19.53
N ILE A 335 5.55 -18.35 18.33
CA ILE A 335 4.34 -17.83 17.72
C ILE A 335 3.41 -19.01 17.44
N PRO A 336 2.15 -18.98 17.91
CA PRO A 336 1.21 -20.06 17.66
C PRO A 336 1.10 -20.31 16.13
N PRO A 337 1.15 -21.57 15.68
CA PRO A 337 1.10 -21.88 14.27
C PRO A 337 -0.24 -21.53 13.61
N ARG A 338 -1.27 -21.20 14.42
CA ARG A 338 -2.59 -20.77 13.97
C ARG A 338 -3.12 -19.69 14.90
N LEU A 339 -2.87 -18.44 14.56
CA LEU A 339 -3.68 -17.32 15.05
C LEU A 339 -4.84 -17.14 14.08
N ASP A 340 -6.07 -17.22 14.58
CA ASP A 340 -7.25 -16.91 13.77
C ASP A 340 -7.43 -15.38 13.74
N PHE A 341 -6.65 -14.74 12.87
CA PHE A 341 -6.70 -13.29 12.67
C PHE A 341 -8.06 -12.82 12.17
N ALA A 342 -8.83 -13.68 11.46
CA ALA A 342 -10.15 -13.34 11.00
C ALA A 342 -11.15 -13.24 12.16
N ALA A 343 -11.05 -14.13 13.16
CA ALA A 343 -11.84 -14.03 14.37
C ALA A 343 -11.50 -12.76 15.18
N LEU A 344 -10.21 -12.45 15.34
CA LEU A 344 -9.76 -11.22 16.02
C LEU A 344 -10.24 -9.96 15.30
N ALA A 345 -10.23 -9.93 13.97
CA ALA A 345 -10.77 -8.82 13.19
C ALA A 345 -12.28 -8.68 13.36
N ALA A 346 -13.03 -9.78 13.35
CA ALA A 346 -14.46 -9.79 13.55
C ALA A 346 -14.86 -9.29 14.94
N GLU A 347 -14.17 -9.72 15.99
CA GLU A 347 -14.37 -9.24 17.37
C GLU A 347 -14.11 -7.74 17.50
N ARG A 348 -13.04 -7.24 16.89
CA ARG A 348 -12.69 -5.81 16.85
C ARG A 348 -13.84 -4.97 16.31
N TRP A 349 -14.44 -5.39 15.19
CA TRP A 349 -15.49 -4.62 14.53
C TRP A 349 -16.87 -4.86 15.12
N ALA A 350 -17.12 -6.01 15.73
CA ALA A 350 -18.33 -6.23 16.50
C ALA A 350 -18.40 -5.32 17.74
N SER A 351 -17.29 -5.12 18.44
CA SER A 351 -17.21 -4.20 19.58
C SER A 351 -17.29 -2.72 19.18
N ALA A 352 -16.80 -2.35 18.00
CA ALA A 352 -16.88 -0.98 17.50
C ALA A 352 -18.28 -0.59 16.96
N ALA A 353 -19.11 -1.59 16.62
CA ALA A 353 -20.49 -1.41 16.15
C ALA A 353 -21.53 -1.45 17.28
N ALA A 354 -21.14 -1.73 18.51
CA ALA A 354 -22.02 -1.63 19.67
C ALA A 354 -22.29 -0.16 20.00
N PRO A 355 -23.55 0.26 20.20
CA PRO A 355 -23.97 1.65 20.41
C PRO A 355 -23.42 2.29 21.67
#